data_c23605d597fd6364899718f125302e92
#
_entry.id   c23605d597fd6364899718f125302e92
#
_cell.length_a   1.000
_cell.length_b   1.000
_cell.length_c   1.000
_cell.angle_alpha   90.00
_cell.angle_beta   90.00
_cell.angle_gamma   90.00
#
_symmetry.space_group_name_H-M   'P 1'
#
loop_
_entity.id
_entity.type
_entity.pdbx_description
1 polymer ?
#
loop_
_entity_poly.entity_id
_entity_poly.type
_entity_poly.pdbx_seq_one_letter_code
_entity_poly.pdbx_strand_id
1 'polypeptide(L)'
;MELLWNDLSVLRLIHRSTEQVEVAGSIPPPGGCRAAELLDCSAEVEISNCKTETGKLNFEGRLCITIAAADETGDTFAFVGEIPFSHCTENADFAAGMLSNALPAVAVLDMRLAADGAAAFSANVNIDFIVTSAAPVRVLSGVSGVADMEIKSMQCRTARRVEIGSETIRFSEELSSEGADSVLSFSAQISVRDTAIENGGTSVSGIITLNALLKTSDGELMQLTRGVPFRESLSAAAGADEIYTVAELKNVSLRALGTEFSLLAFDADIDFRIFGIRRSVIDIPTDAYSPSLNFSCMYEKMTVANACGGSFAQHSLRENLSVPDGMADIFAALNAAARPIATNVSIEDSTMTVEGLLFTRIIYRSSSNRIYSFNDDVPFVLRMAAPSEANFAQLRLNASASISGGSGRTAQVSYNLDVSAEYFSESAVSAVAGVAETDNSNDADGKSTGIILCNACAGEDAFDIGKRFGVPSQRVRELNPDSAEPFKDGDKLLLFV
;
A
#
# COMPACT_ATOMS: atom_id res chain seq x y z
N MET A 1 38.71 -2.86 -26.15
CA MET A 1 38.52 -2.20 -24.82
C MET A 1 37.75 -3.18 -23.93
N GLU A 2 38.30 -3.55 -22.76
CA GLU A 2 37.63 -4.44 -21.80
C GLU A 2 37.06 -3.58 -20.67
N LEU A 3 35.69 -3.62 -20.53
CA LEU A 3 34.97 -2.84 -19.51
C LEU A 3 34.97 -3.58 -18.18
N LEU A 4 35.27 -2.88 -17.11
CA LEU A 4 35.15 -3.36 -15.74
C LEU A 4 33.79 -2.97 -15.18
N TRP A 5 33.14 -3.89 -14.47
CA TRP A 5 31.78 -3.73 -14.01
C TRP A 5 31.65 -3.93 -12.51
N ASN A 6 30.76 -3.16 -11.90
CA ASN A 6 30.25 -3.41 -10.55
C ASN A 6 28.76 -3.69 -10.62
N ASP A 7 28.29 -4.59 -9.76
CA ASP A 7 26.90 -4.87 -9.58
C ASP A 7 26.36 -4.07 -8.39
N LEU A 8 25.47 -3.12 -8.67
CA LEU A 8 24.77 -2.34 -7.63
C LEU A 8 23.50 -3.04 -7.20
N SER A 9 23.35 -3.27 -5.90
CA SER A 9 22.13 -3.84 -5.31
C SER A 9 21.16 -2.73 -4.94
N VAL A 10 20.29 -2.35 -5.88
CA VAL A 10 19.23 -1.36 -5.69
C VAL A 10 17.85 -2.00 -5.88
N LEU A 11 16.85 -1.49 -5.16
CA LEU A 11 15.47 -1.83 -5.44
C LEU A 11 14.95 -0.84 -6.49
N ARG A 12 14.65 -1.34 -7.68
CA ARG A 12 14.07 -0.52 -8.77
C ARG A 12 12.56 -0.60 -8.73
N LEU A 13 11.90 0.54 -8.79
CA LEU A 13 10.48 0.60 -9.08
C LEU A 13 10.27 0.35 -10.57
N ILE A 14 9.56 -0.70 -10.89
CA ILE A 14 9.23 -1.06 -12.28
C ILE A 14 7.87 -0.48 -12.66
N HIS A 15 6.88 -0.67 -11.78
CA HIS A 15 5.52 -0.19 -12.03
C HIS A 15 4.75 -0.05 -10.73
N ARG A 16 3.83 0.91 -10.68
CA ARG A 16 2.78 1.03 -9.67
C ARG A 16 1.49 1.47 -10.33
N SER A 17 0.40 0.87 -9.93
CA SER A 17 -0.93 1.19 -10.45
C SER A 17 -2.01 0.68 -9.52
N THR A 18 -3.24 1.14 -9.76
CA THR A 18 -4.45 0.56 -9.18
C THR A 18 -5.29 0.02 -10.33
N GLU A 19 -5.53 -1.28 -10.31
CA GLU A 19 -6.42 -1.96 -11.24
C GLU A 19 -7.79 -2.15 -10.63
N GLN A 20 -8.82 -2.13 -11.48
CA GLN A 20 -10.20 -2.38 -11.07
C GLN A 20 -10.71 -3.66 -11.73
N VAL A 21 -11.16 -4.59 -10.91
CA VAL A 21 -11.69 -5.90 -11.35
C VAL A 21 -13.15 -6.00 -10.99
N GLU A 22 -14.01 -6.22 -11.98
CA GLU A 22 -15.41 -6.50 -11.76
C GLU A 22 -15.61 -7.99 -11.47
N VAL A 23 -16.28 -8.29 -10.34
CA VAL A 23 -16.66 -9.64 -9.93
C VAL A 23 -18.17 -9.67 -9.74
N ALA A 24 -18.86 -10.45 -10.53
CA ALA A 24 -20.32 -10.56 -10.46
C ALA A 24 -20.77 -12.01 -10.34
N GLY A 25 -21.91 -12.21 -9.72
CA GLY A 25 -22.44 -13.56 -9.52
C GLY A 25 -23.80 -13.59 -8.81
N SER A 26 -24.18 -14.78 -8.38
CA SER A 26 -25.39 -15.02 -7.60
C SER A 26 -25.12 -16.05 -6.52
N ILE A 27 -25.60 -15.76 -5.32
CA ILE A 27 -25.44 -16.62 -4.14
C ILE A 27 -26.82 -17.11 -3.74
N PRO A 28 -27.10 -18.43 -3.85
CA PRO A 28 -28.37 -18.99 -3.45
C PRO A 28 -28.50 -19.01 -1.91
N PRO A 29 -29.71 -18.78 -1.35
CA PRO A 29 -29.95 -18.97 0.07
C PRO A 29 -29.84 -20.45 0.44
N PRO A 30 -29.65 -20.77 1.74
CA PRO A 30 -29.62 -22.16 2.20
C PRO A 30 -30.93 -22.89 1.88
N GLY A 31 -30.83 -24.20 1.71
CA GLY A 31 -31.98 -25.03 1.30
C GLY A 31 -33.16 -24.87 2.24
N GLY A 32 -34.36 -24.58 1.68
CA GLY A 32 -35.59 -24.34 2.42
C GLY A 32 -35.87 -22.90 2.80
N CYS A 33 -34.89 -21.98 2.65
CA CYS A 33 -35.09 -20.56 2.86
C CYS A 33 -35.28 -19.83 1.52
N ARG A 34 -36.02 -18.75 1.55
CA ARG A 34 -36.18 -17.83 0.42
C ARG A 34 -36.07 -16.41 0.96
N ALA A 35 -35.04 -15.70 0.51
CA ALA A 35 -34.88 -14.31 0.88
C ALA A 35 -35.97 -13.46 0.21
N ALA A 36 -36.65 -12.65 0.99
CA ALA A 36 -37.64 -11.67 0.54
C ALA A 36 -37.09 -10.24 0.69
N GLU A 37 -36.20 -10.01 1.63
CA GLU A 37 -35.57 -8.72 1.88
C GLU A 37 -34.08 -8.90 2.27
N LEU A 38 -33.21 -8.06 1.70
CA LEU A 38 -31.79 -7.98 2.10
C LEU A 38 -31.66 -6.99 3.25
N LEU A 39 -31.14 -7.46 4.37
CA LEU A 39 -30.91 -6.64 5.56
C LEU A 39 -29.50 -6.06 5.56
N ASP A 40 -28.49 -6.94 5.43
CA ASP A 40 -27.09 -6.56 5.44
C ASP A 40 -26.29 -7.35 4.41
N CYS A 41 -25.20 -6.76 3.93
CA CYS A 41 -24.22 -7.44 3.11
C CYS A 41 -22.83 -6.88 3.37
N SER A 42 -21.88 -7.75 3.58
CA SER A 42 -20.46 -7.43 3.66
C SER A 42 -19.69 -8.23 2.63
N ALA A 43 -18.59 -7.68 2.14
CA ALA A 43 -17.70 -8.36 1.23
C ALA A 43 -16.26 -8.11 1.66
N GLU A 44 -15.50 -9.19 1.73
CA GLU A 44 -14.07 -9.19 1.97
C GLU A 44 -13.36 -9.80 0.78
N VAL A 45 -12.22 -9.23 0.40
CA VAL A 45 -11.42 -9.70 -0.73
C VAL A 45 -10.06 -10.17 -0.24
N GLU A 46 -9.64 -11.33 -0.72
CA GLU A 46 -8.34 -11.92 -0.43
C GLU A 46 -7.62 -12.22 -1.74
N ILE A 47 -6.36 -11.79 -1.85
CA ILE A 47 -5.46 -12.22 -2.93
C ILE A 47 -4.71 -13.46 -2.45
N SER A 48 -4.96 -14.59 -3.09
CA SER A 48 -4.29 -15.86 -2.81
C SER A 48 -2.95 -16.00 -3.53
N ASN A 49 -2.81 -15.35 -4.70
CA ASN A 49 -1.59 -15.37 -5.49
C ASN A 49 -1.41 -14.04 -6.24
N CYS A 50 -0.18 -13.50 -6.19
CA CYS A 50 0.23 -12.33 -6.96
C CYS A 50 1.63 -12.64 -7.53
N LYS A 51 1.71 -12.92 -8.84
CA LYS A 51 2.92 -13.43 -9.46
C LYS A 51 3.28 -12.66 -10.73
N THR A 52 4.52 -12.15 -10.76
CA THR A 52 5.09 -11.53 -11.94
C THR A 52 5.73 -12.56 -12.84
N GLU A 53 5.34 -12.56 -14.12
CA GLU A 53 5.91 -13.35 -15.19
C GLU A 53 6.42 -12.40 -16.29
N THR A 54 7.09 -12.94 -17.30
CA THR A 54 7.57 -12.10 -18.42
C THR A 54 6.39 -11.47 -19.15
N GLY A 55 6.34 -10.15 -19.18
CA GLY A 55 5.32 -9.35 -19.83
C GLY A 55 4.00 -9.21 -19.07
N LYS A 56 3.82 -9.85 -17.90
CA LYS A 56 2.55 -9.82 -17.19
C LYS A 56 2.65 -10.01 -15.68
N LEU A 57 1.65 -9.49 -14.98
CA LEU A 57 1.40 -9.71 -13.56
C LEU A 57 0.02 -10.36 -13.40
N ASN A 58 -0.03 -11.54 -12.79
CA ASN A 58 -1.24 -12.30 -12.56
C ASN A 58 -1.68 -12.15 -11.10
N PHE A 59 -2.97 -11.89 -10.90
CA PHE A 59 -3.65 -11.88 -9.62
C PHE A 59 -4.66 -13.02 -9.59
N GLU A 60 -4.69 -13.78 -8.51
CA GLU A 60 -5.72 -14.76 -8.22
C GLU A 60 -6.23 -14.48 -6.81
N GLY A 61 -7.53 -14.51 -6.63
CA GLY A 61 -8.13 -14.20 -5.35
C GLY A 61 -9.54 -14.73 -5.22
N ARG A 62 -10.16 -14.43 -4.09
CA ARG A 62 -11.56 -14.74 -3.82
C ARG A 62 -12.24 -13.55 -3.16
N LEU A 63 -13.51 -13.40 -3.47
CA LEU A 63 -14.43 -12.47 -2.82
C LEU A 63 -15.35 -13.29 -1.92
N CYS A 64 -15.28 -13.04 -0.61
CA CYS A 64 -16.14 -13.65 0.40
C CYS A 64 -17.27 -12.67 0.72
N ILE A 65 -18.51 -13.07 0.46
CA ILE A 65 -19.70 -12.24 0.68
C ILE A 65 -20.56 -12.88 1.76
N THR A 66 -20.85 -12.13 2.82
CA THR A 66 -21.81 -12.51 3.86
C THR A 66 -23.07 -11.70 3.68
N ILE A 67 -24.21 -12.38 3.71
CA ILE A 67 -25.53 -11.82 3.46
C ILE A 67 -26.43 -12.14 4.64
N ALA A 68 -27.04 -11.11 5.21
CA ALA A 68 -28.16 -11.24 6.15
C ALA A 68 -29.46 -10.87 5.43
N ALA A 69 -30.45 -11.72 5.51
CA ALA A 69 -31.74 -11.56 4.83
C ALA A 69 -32.91 -11.89 5.75
N ALA A 70 -34.10 -11.43 5.39
CA ALA A 70 -35.34 -11.85 5.97
C ALA A 70 -36.20 -12.60 4.93
N ASP A 71 -36.96 -13.59 5.37
CA ASP A 71 -37.97 -14.26 4.54
C ASP A 71 -39.32 -13.48 4.51
N GLU A 72 -40.30 -14.04 3.82
CA GLU A 72 -41.64 -13.45 3.69
C GLU A 72 -42.39 -13.33 5.04
N THR A 73 -42.00 -14.14 6.04
CA THR A 73 -42.56 -14.11 7.40
C THR A 73 -41.86 -13.10 8.32
N GLY A 74 -40.72 -12.55 7.87
CA GLY A 74 -39.86 -11.66 8.64
C GLY A 74 -38.83 -12.41 9.49
N ASP A 75 -38.72 -13.74 9.35
CA ASP A 75 -37.64 -14.48 10.01
C ASP A 75 -36.33 -14.22 9.33
N THR A 76 -35.26 -13.99 10.14
CA THR A 76 -33.98 -13.56 9.68
C THR A 76 -32.96 -14.71 9.67
N PHE A 77 -32.15 -14.77 8.61
CA PHE A 77 -31.13 -15.79 8.43
C PHE A 77 -29.91 -15.22 7.68
N ALA A 78 -28.82 -15.95 7.73
CA ALA A 78 -27.59 -15.55 7.05
C ALA A 78 -27.08 -16.66 6.13
N PHE A 79 -26.35 -16.26 5.09
CA PHE A 79 -25.64 -17.16 4.19
C PHE A 79 -24.40 -16.49 3.58
N VAL A 80 -23.47 -17.31 3.13
CA VAL A 80 -22.16 -16.88 2.67
C VAL A 80 -21.90 -17.45 1.28
N GLY A 81 -21.21 -16.68 0.43
CA GLY A 81 -20.70 -17.14 -0.85
C GLY A 81 -19.24 -16.78 -1.03
N GLU A 82 -18.46 -17.69 -1.59
CA GLU A 82 -17.07 -17.47 -2.00
C GLU A 82 -16.99 -17.52 -3.51
N ILE A 83 -16.49 -16.44 -4.12
CA ILE A 83 -16.39 -16.30 -5.55
C ILE A 83 -14.93 -16.09 -5.93
N PRO A 84 -14.30 -17.05 -6.63
CA PRO A 84 -12.94 -16.87 -7.12
C PRO A 84 -12.92 -15.88 -8.28
N PHE A 85 -11.84 -15.11 -8.37
CA PHE A 85 -11.55 -14.25 -9.50
C PHE A 85 -10.09 -14.31 -9.89
N SER A 86 -9.80 -13.95 -11.13
CA SER A 86 -8.44 -13.77 -11.63
C SER A 86 -8.36 -12.54 -12.49
N HIS A 87 -7.22 -11.88 -12.48
CA HIS A 87 -6.94 -10.71 -13.29
C HIS A 87 -5.48 -10.72 -13.76
N CYS A 88 -5.23 -10.12 -14.93
CA CYS A 88 -3.90 -10.06 -15.52
C CYS A 88 -3.63 -8.64 -16.03
N THR A 89 -2.54 -8.05 -15.56
CA THR A 89 -2.04 -6.76 -16.07
C THR A 89 -0.82 -6.99 -16.94
N GLU A 90 -0.82 -6.45 -18.15
CA GLU A 90 0.27 -6.58 -19.13
C GLU A 90 1.19 -5.35 -19.07
N ASN A 91 2.50 -5.60 -19.00
CA ASN A 91 3.52 -4.57 -19.11
C ASN A 91 4.83 -5.19 -19.61
N ALA A 92 5.40 -4.63 -20.67
CA ALA A 92 6.63 -5.14 -21.32
C ALA A 92 7.85 -5.15 -20.37
N ASP A 93 7.86 -4.31 -19.33
CA ASP A 93 8.93 -4.22 -18.35
C ASP A 93 8.86 -5.29 -17.25
N PHE A 94 7.79 -6.08 -17.22
CA PHE A 94 7.67 -7.16 -16.25
C PHE A 94 8.54 -8.35 -16.63
N ALA A 95 9.25 -8.88 -15.65
CA ALA A 95 10.07 -10.09 -15.79
C ALA A 95 9.80 -11.06 -14.65
N ALA A 96 9.99 -12.34 -14.93
CA ALA A 96 9.82 -13.39 -13.93
C ALA A 96 10.75 -13.17 -12.72
N GLY A 97 10.20 -13.35 -11.51
CA GLY A 97 10.96 -13.18 -10.26
C GLY A 97 11.02 -11.75 -9.73
N MET A 98 10.37 -10.79 -10.36
CA MET A 98 10.14 -9.47 -9.77
C MET A 98 9.21 -9.58 -8.57
N LEU A 99 9.45 -8.73 -7.57
CA LEU A 99 8.64 -8.69 -6.35
C LEU A 99 7.39 -7.85 -6.59
N SER A 100 6.24 -8.38 -6.25
CA SER A 100 4.97 -7.66 -6.30
C SER A 100 4.33 -7.61 -4.92
N ASN A 101 3.76 -6.47 -4.58
CA ASN A 101 2.92 -6.26 -3.39
C ASN A 101 1.58 -5.72 -3.85
N ALA A 102 0.50 -6.41 -3.50
CA ALA A 102 -0.85 -6.05 -3.91
C ALA A 102 -1.75 -5.91 -2.68
N LEU A 103 -2.49 -4.82 -2.62
CA LEU A 103 -3.47 -4.51 -1.59
C LEU A 103 -4.86 -4.44 -2.23
N PRO A 104 -5.70 -5.46 -2.07
CA PRO A 104 -7.05 -5.42 -2.59
C PRO A 104 -8.00 -4.68 -1.65
N ALA A 105 -9.01 -4.04 -2.23
CA ALA A 105 -10.12 -3.44 -1.50
C ALA A 105 -11.41 -3.53 -2.31
N VAL A 106 -12.54 -3.84 -1.67
CA VAL A 106 -13.84 -3.79 -2.33
C VAL A 106 -14.27 -2.33 -2.45
N ALA A 107 -14.28 -1.80 -3.66
CA ALA A 107 -14.65 -0.41 -3.93
C ALA A 107 -16.18 -0.22 -3.94
N VAL A 108 -16.88 -1.04 -4.70
CA VAL A 108 -18.34 -1.01 -4.83
C VAL A 108 -18.88 -2.41 -4.60
N LEU A 109 -20.03 -2.51 -3.95
CA LEU A 109 -20.79 -3.75 -3.81
C LEU A 109 -22.28 -3.41 -4.01
N ASP A 110 -22.80 -3.76 -5.17
CA ASP A 110 -24.22 -3.70 -5.46
C ASP A 110 -24.85 -5.09 -5.29
N MET A 111 -25.95 -5.14 -4.57
CA MET A 111 -26.65 -6.39 -4.33
C MET A 111 -28.16 -6.24 -4.46
N ARG A 112 -28.81 -7.22 -5.06
CA ARG A 112 -30.27 -7.27 -5.24
C ARG A 112 -30.76 -8.71 -5.16
N LEU A 113 -32.01 -8.87 -4.73
CA LEU A 113 -32.65 -10.18 -4.76
C LEU A 113 -33.17 -10.48 -6.17
N ALA A 114 -32.87 -11.68 -6.63
CA ALA A 114 -33.47 -12.27 -7.82
C ALA A 114 -34.87 -12.86 -7.49
N ALA A 115 -35.67 -13.17 -8.51
CA ALA A 115 -37.03 -13.69 -8.35
C ALA A 115 -37.12 -15.05 -7.63
N ASP A 116 -36.02 -15.82 -7.65
CA ASP A 116 -35.86 -17.10 -6.93
C ASP A 116 -35.40 -16.94 -5.49
N GLY A 117 -35.19 -15.72 -5.02
CA GLY A 117 -34.65 -15.40 -3.69
C GLY A 117 -33.13 -15.49 -3.57
N ALA A 118 -32.40 -15.73 -4.67
CA ALA A 118 -30.95 -15.66 -4.67
C ALA A 118 -30.46 -14.21 -4.62
N ALA A 119 -29.33 -13.98 -3.98
CA ALA A 119 -28.68 -12.67 -3.94
C ALA A 119 -27.75 -12.51 -5.16
N ALA A 120 -28.20 -11.74 -6.16
CA ALA A 120 -27.36 -11.34 -7.28
C ALA A 120 -26.51 -10.13 -6.88
N PHE A 121 -25.22 -10.16 -7.20
CA PHE A 121 -24.30 -9.09 -6.84
C PHE A 121 -23.38 -8.70 -8.02
N SER A 122 -22.90 -7.46 -7.98
CA SER A 122 -21.77 -6.95 -8.75
C SER A 122 -20.85 -6.19 -7.78
N ALA A 123 -19.59 -6.55 -7.76
CA ALA A 123 -18.57 -5.93 -6.93
C ALA A 123 -17.42 -5.42 -7.80
N ASN A 124 -16.94 -4.20 -7.52
CA ASN A 124 -15.71 -3.70 -8.06
C ASN A 124 -14.62 -3.84 -7.00
N VAL A 125 -13.57 -4.58 -7.32
CA VAL A 125 -12.38 -4.76 -6.50
C VAL A 125 -11.28 -3.90 -7.05
N ASN A 126 -10.78 -2.94 -6.25
CA ASN A 126 -9.56 -2.21 -6.55
C ASN A 126 -8.38 -3.00 -6.02
N ILE A 127 -7.35 -3.17 -6.86
CA ILE A 127 -6.09 -3.79 -6.48
C ILE A 127 -4.99 -2.74 -6.65
N ASP A 128 -4.54 -2.15 -5.54
CA ASP A 128 -3.38 -1.26 -5.52
C ASP A 128 -2.11 -2.11 -5.46
N PHE A 129 -1.19 -1.95 -6.42
CA PHE A 129 0.00 -2.79 -6.47
C PHE A 129 1.26 -2.03 -6.87
N ILE A 130 2.38 -2.58 -6.38
CA ILE A 130 3.73 -2.13 -6.68
C ILE A 130 4.52 -3.33 -7.18
N VAL A 131 5.22 -3.16 -8.31
CA VAL A 131 6.19 -4.15 -8.83
C VAL A 131 7.58 -3.56 -8.74
N THR A 132 8.48 -4.29 -8.09
CA THR A 132 9.87 -3.91 -7.90
C THR A 132 10.83 -5.00 -8.36
N SER A 133 12.02 -4.60 -8.79
CA SER A 133 13.11 -5.50 -9.15
C SER A 133 14.28 -5.32 -8.20
N ALA A 134 14.71 -6.41 -7.57
CA ALA A 134 15.93 -6.49 -6.77
C ALA A 134 17.13 -7.03 -7.59
N ALA A 135 16.95 -7.24 -8.89
CA ALA A 135 18.05 -7.68 -9.75
C ALA A 135 19.19 -6.64 -9.73
N PRO A 136 20.44 -7.08 -9.59
CA PRO A 136 21.56 -6.17 -9.57
C PRO A 136 21.66 -5.38 -10.89
N VAL A 137 21.98 -4.10 -10.76
CA VAL A 137 22.22 -3.22 -11.90
C VAL A 137 23.71 -3.19 -12.17
N ARG A 138 24.10 -3.57 -13.36
CA ARG A 138 25.49 -3.55 -13.78
C ARG A 138 25.87 -2.13 -14.20
N VAL A 139 26.85 -1.55 -13.53
CA VAL A 139 27.35 -0.19 -13.80
C VAL A 139 28.85 -0.21 -14.08
N LEU A 140 29.30 0.75 -14.87
CA LEU A 140 30.72 0.89 -15.22
C LEU A 140 31.54 1.22 -13.97
N SER A 141 32.62 0.47 -13.72
CA SER A 141 33.59 0.74 -12.66
C SER A 141 34.97 1.12 -13.18
N GLY A 142 35.24 0.92 -14.48
CA GLY A 142 36.49 1.25 -15.11
C GLY A 142 36.64 0.62 -16.48
N VAL A 143 37.81 0.85 -17.08
CA VAL A 143 38.25 0.24 -18.35
C VAL A 143 39.63 -0.37 -18.16
N SER A 144 39.78 -1.65 -18.48
CA SER A 144 41.04 -2.36 -18.36
C SER A 144 42.09 -1.74 -19.30
N GLY A 145 43.30 -1.44 -18.75
CA GLY A 145 44.39 -0.84 -19.48
C GLY A 145 44.31 0.68 -19.68
N VAL A 146 43.28 1.36 -19.15
CA VAL A 146 43.12 2.82 -19.16
C VAL A 146 43.30 3.33 -17.74
N ALA A 147 44.51 3.83 -17.42
CA ALA A 147 44.85 4.26 -16.06
C ALA A 147 44.34 5.66 -15.71
N ASP A 148 44.01 6.47 -16.71
CA ASP A 148 43.56 7.86 -16.58
C ASP A 148 42.05 8.03 -16.78
N MET A 149 41.28 6.95 -16.60
CA MET A 149 39.83 7.02 -16.62
C MET A 149 39.29 7.67 -15.35
N GLU A 150 38.50 8.69 -15.53
CA GLU A 150 37.79 9.37 -14.45
C GLU A 150 36.31 9.06 -14.50
N ILE A 151 35.72 8.76 -13.33
CA ILE A 151 34.32 8.44 -13.17
C ILE A 151 33.70 9.42 -12.18
N LYS A 152 32.67 10.13 -12.61
CA LYS A 152 31.83 10.96 -11.73
C LYS A 152 30.74 10.09 -11.16
N SER A 153 30.64 10.03 -9.84
CA SER A 153 29.61 9.26 -9.14
C SER A 153 28.74 10.18 -8.28
N MET A 154 27.47 9.83 -8.21
CA MET A 154 26.52 10.44 -7.30
C MET A 154 26.26 9.49 -6.13
N GLN A 155 26.34 10.02 -4.91
CA GLN A 155 25.92 9.26 -3.74
C GLN A 155 24.39 9.16 -3.68
N CYS A 156 23.88 7.95 -3.74
CA CYS A 156 22.46 7.66 -3.61
C CYS A 156 22.21 6.96 -2.27
N ARG A 157 21.35 7.56 -1.45
CA ARG A 157 20.84 6.90 -0.25
C ARG A 157 19.76 5.92 -0.66
N THR A 158 19.90 4.69 -0.23
CA THR A 158 18.93 3.63 -0.48
C THR A 158 18.37 3.09 0.83
N ALA A 159 17.10 2.75 0.82
CA ALA A 159 16.41 2.16 1.96
C ALA A 159 15.56 0.98 1.46
N ARG A 160 15.95 -0.24 1.85
CA ARG A 160 15.29 -1.47 1.42
C ARG A 160 14.39 -2.00 2.51
N ARG A 161 13.15 -2.32 2.14
CA ARG A 161 12.26 -3.14 2.95
C ARG A 161 12.74 -4.59 2.91
N VAL A 162 12.94 -5.19 4.06
CA VAL A 162 13.34 -6.59 4.22
C VAL A 162 12.39 -7.24 5.22
N GLU A 163 11.78 -8.35 4.86
CA GLU A 163 11.04 -9.15 5.83
C GLU A 163 12.04 -9.79 6.78
N ILE A 164 11.92 -9.48 8.07
CA ILE A 164 12.82 -9.93 9.13
C ILE A 164 12.18 -10.97 10.05
N GLY A 165 10.89 -11.22 9.89
CA GLY A 165 10.15 -12.25 10.59
C GLY A 165 8.73 -12.37 10.08
N SER A 166 8.18 -13.58 10.14
CA SER A 166 6.75 -13.83 9.93
C SER A 166 6.29 -14.95 10.86
N GLU A 167 5.09 -14.78 11.41
CA GLU A 167 4.52 -15.73 12.35
C GLU A 167 2.99 -15.68 12.29
N THR A 168 2.35 -16.85 12.34
CA THR A 168 0.89 -16.96 12.45
C THR A 168 0.53 -17.36 13.87
N ILE A 169 -0.31 -16.56 14.51
CA ILE A 169 -0.77 -16.79 15.87
C ILE A 169 -2.27 -17.03 15.86
N ARG A 170 -2.70 -18.09 16.53
CA ARG A 170 -4.11 -18.32 16.78
C ARG A 170 -4.59 -17.42 17.92
N PHE A 171 -5.60 -16.61 17.63
CA PHE A 171 -6.24 -15.71 18.58
C PHE A 171 -7.65 -16.18 18.88
N SER A 172 -8.04 -16.23 20.16
CA SER A 172 -9.37 -16.60 20.61
C SER A 172 -9.80 -15.71 21.77
N GLU A 173 -11.03 -15.20 21.72
CA GLU A 173 -11.57 -14.32 22.76
C GLU A 173 -13.06 -14.60 22.96
N GLU A 174 -13.50 -14.59 24.21
CA GLU A 174 -14.92 -14.66 24.57
C GLU A 174 -15.47 -13.26 24.85
N LEU A 175 -16.52 -12.90 24.12
CA LEU A 175 -17.13 -11.58 24.18
C LEU A 175 -18.51 -11.66 24.81
N SER A 176 -18.80 -10.80 25.77
CA SER A 176 -20.14 -10.69 26.32
C SER A 176 -21.11 -10.10 25.30
N SER A 177 -22.26 -10.73 25.11
CA SER A 177 -23.37 -10.24 24.27
C SER A 177 -24.69 -10.45 25.01
N GLU A 178 -25.45 -9.40 25.23
CA GLU A 178 -26.72 -9.47 25.96
C GLU A 178 -27.78 -10.20 25.10
N GLY A 179 -28.01 -11.50 25.38
CA GLY A 179 -29.11 -12.27 24.77
C GLY A 179 -28.93 -12.67 23.31
N ALA A 180 -27.74 -12.59 22.75
CA ALA A 180 -27.48 -13.04 21.37
C ALA A 180 -27.65 -14.54 21.24
N ASP A 181 -28.51 -14.95 20.28
CA ASP A 181 -28.77 -16.34 19.90
C ASP A 181 -27.97 -16.75 18.65
N SER A 182 -27.86 -15.85 17.69
CA SER A 182 -27.16 -16.11 16.44
C SER A 182 -26.48 -14.86 15.87
N VAL A 183 -25.45 -15.08 15.04
CA VAL A 183 -24.74 -14.06 14.28
C VAL A 183 -25.27 -14.08 12.85
N LEU A 184 -25.83 -12.96 12.38
CA LEU A 184 -26.36 -12.83 11.03
C LEU A 184 -25.32 -12.32 10.05
N SER A 185 -24.54 -11.31 10.43
CA SER A 185 -23.38 -10.85 9.68
C SER A 185 -22.32 -10.36 10.64
N PHE A 186 -21.06 -10.44 10.23
CA PHE A 186 -19.98 -9.81 10.97
C PHE A 186 -18.84 -9.43 10.02
N SER A 187 -18.04 -8.48 10.46
CA SER A 187 -16.74 -8.17 9.90
C SER A 187 -15.71 -8.03 11.03
N ALA A 188 -14.49 -8.42 10.75
CA ALA A 188 -13.37 -8.28 11.67
C ALA A 188 -12.20 -7.61 10.94
N GLN A 189 -11.63 -6.58 11.55
CA GLN A 189 -10.54 -5.82 10.96
C GLN A 189 -9.43 -5.67 11.99
N ILE A 190 -8.17 -5.86 11.59
CA ILE A 190 -7.02 -5.71 12.46
C ILE A 190 -6.26 -4.43 12.15
N SER A 191 -5.86 -3.72 13.19
CA SER A 191 -5.02 -2.52 13.10
C SER A 191 -3.85 -2.67 14.05
N VAL A 192 -2.62 -2.74 13.51
CA VAL A 192 -1.39 -2.67 14.28
C VAL A 192 -1.15 -1.21 14.66
N ARG A 193 -1.02 -0.93 15.96
CA ARG A 193 -0.82 0.42 16.48
C ARG A 193 0.63 0.72 16.84
N ASP A 194 1.34 -0.30 17.30
CA ASP A 194 2.71 -0.16 17.74
C ASP A 194 3.53 -1.43 17.47
N THR A 195 4.78 -1.22 17.10
CA THR A 195 5.78 -2.27 16.89
C THR A 195 7.09 -1.81 17.55
N ALA A 196 7.55 -2.54 18.54
CA ALA A 196 8.75 -2.20 19.30
C ALA A 196 9.68 -3.40 19.46
N ILE A 197 10.99 -3.13 19.53
CA ILE A 197 11.99 -4.16 19.88
C ILE A 197 12.08 -4.22 21.39
N GLU A 198 11.71 -5.36 21.97
CA GLU A 198 11.76 -5.62 23.41
C GLU A 198 12.47 -6.94 23.70
N ASN A 199 13.43 -6.94 24.62
CA ASN A 199 14.11 -8.16 25.11
C ASN A 199 14.66 -9.11 24.03
N GLY A 200 15.06 -8.58 22.88
CA GLY A 200 15.60 -9.38 21.76
C GLY A 200 14.54 -9.99 20.83
N GLY A 201 13.26 -9.68 21.03
CA GLY A 201 12.14 -9.97 20.15
C GLY A 201 11.44 -8.71 19.69
N THR A 202 10.35 -8.86 18.98
CA THR A 202 9.48 -7.76 18.53
C THR A 202 8.15 -7.85 19.24
N SER A 203 7.81 -6.83 20.03
CA SER A 203 6.48 -6.67 20.62
C SER A 203 5.59 -5.95 19.63
N VAL A 204 4.43 -6.52 19.32
CA VAL A 204 3.42 -5.95 18.42
C VAL A 204 2.13 -5.79 19.21
N SER A 205 1.55 -4.61 19.17
CA SER A 205 0.26 -4.34 19.80
C SER A 205 -0.71 -3.64 18.86
N GLY A 206 -1.99 -3.89 19.07
CA GLY A 206 -3.03 -3.33 18.21
C GLY A 206 -4.43 -3.64 18.71
N ILE A 207 -5.37 -3.54 17.81
CA ILE A 207 -6.78 -3.79 18.07
C ILE A 207 -7.42 -4.58 16.92
N ILE A 208 -8.25 -5.54 17.27
CA ILE A 208 -9.17 -6.18 16.33
C ILE A 208 -10.53 -5.52 16.56
N THR A 209 -11.08 -4.89 15.53
CA THR A 209 -12.39 -4.25 15.56
C THR A 209 -13.40 -5.19 14.95
N LEU A 210 -14.39 -5.57 15.76
CA LEU A 210 -15.51 -6.43 15.37
C LEU A 210 -16.77 -5.59 15.20
N ASN A 211 -17.45 -5.79 14.10
CA ASN A 211 -18.81 -5.28 13.86
C ASN A 211 -19.69 -6.46 13.51
N ALA A 212 -20.80 -6.63 14.21
CA ALA A 212 -21.71 -7.74 13.96
C ALA A 212 -23.18 -7.29 14.05
N LEU A 213 -24.01 -7.88 13.22
CA LEU A 213 -25.45 -7.89 13.34
C LEU A 213 -25.85 -9.22 13.99
N LEU A 214 -26.47 -9.15 15.14
CA LEU A 214 -26.85 -10.30 15.95
C LEU A 214 -28.38 -10.39 15.99
N LYS A 215 -28.88 -11.62 16.16
CA LYS A 215 -30.26 -11.92 16.47
C LYS A 215 -30.34 -12.45 17.90
N THR A 216 -31.28 -11.88 18.69
CA THR A 216 -31.55 -12.35 20.03
C THR A 216 -32.52 -13.53 20.03
N SER A 217 -32.67 -14.21 21.17
CA SER A 217 -33.67 -15.29 21.36
C SER A 217 -35.11 -14.84 21.11
N ASP A 218 -35.38 -13.56 21.32
CA ASP A 218 -36.71 -12.97 21.10
C ASP A 218 -36.94 -12.56 19.62
N GLY A 219 -35.94 -12.83 18.75
CA GLY A 219 -35.97 -12.47 17.33
C GLY A 219 -35.61 -11.01 17.02
N GLU A 220 -35.20 -10.26 18.02
CA GLU A 220 -34.76 -8.86 17.84
C GLU A 220 -33.37 -8.77 17.23
N LEU A 221 -33.13 -7.72 16.45
CA LEU A 221 -31.81 -7.43 15.89
C LEU A 221 -31.05 -6.46 16.78
N MET A 222 -29.78 -6.72 17.00
CA MET A 222 -28.90 -5.86 17.76
C MET A 222 -27.53 -5.73 17.08
N GLN A 223 -26.92 -4.57 17.24
CA GLN A 223 -25.54 -4.32 16.81
C GLN A 223 -24.56 -4.64 17.92
N LEU A 224 -23.46 -5.30 17.56
CA LEU A 224 -22.25 -5.38 18.36
C LEU A 224 -21.12 -4.66 17.62
N THR A 225 -20.56 -3.63 18.23
CA THR A 225 -19.28 -3.04 17.81
C THR A 225 -18.29 -3.15 18.96
N ARG A 226 -17.23 -3.91 18.77
CA ARG A 226 -16.27 -4.20 19.84
C ARG A 226 -14.83 -4.09 19.35
N GLY A 227 -14.01 -3.36 20.10
CA GLY A 227 -12.56 -3.39 19.94
C GLY A 227 -11.94 -4.41 20.91
N VAL A 228 -11.19 -5.36 20.36
CA VAL A 228 -10.47 -6.39 21.14
C VAL A 228 -8.98 -6.09 21.03
N PRO A 229 -8.34 -5.62 22.10
CA PRO A 229 -6.90 -5.32 22.10
C PRO A 229 -6.10 -6.62 22.06
N PHE A 230 -4.96 -6.60 21.36
CA PHE A 230 -3.99 -7.67 21.39
C PHE A 230 -2.58 -7.14 21.64
N ARG A 231 -1.73 -7.98 22.22
CA ARG A 231 -0.29 -7.75 22.35
C ARG A 231 0.44 -9.08 22.24
N GLU A 232 1.32 -9.18 21.26
CA GLU A 232 2.05 -10.41 20.94
C GLU A 232 3.55 -10.15 20.91
N SER A 233 4.32 -11.19 21.25
CA SER A 233 5.78 -11.17 21.18
C SER A 233 6.24 -12.10 20.06
N LEU A 234 6.82 -11.53 19.03
CA LEU A 234 7.19 -12.22 17.80
C LEU A 234 8.70 -12.37 17.69
N SER A 235 9.14 -13.43 17.00
CA SER A 235 10.53 -13.61 16.66
C SER A 235 10.90 -12.81 15.41
N ALA A 236 11.95 -11.99 15.48
CA ALA A 236 12.45 -11.26 14.33
C ALA A 236 13.97 -11.23 14.29
N ALA A 237 14.54 -11.23 13.08
CA ALA A 237 15.97 -11.10 12.89
C ALA A 237 16.45 -9.68 13.24
N ALA A 238 17.59 -9.57 13.93
CA ALA A 238 18.23 -8.30 14.23
C ALA A 238 18.81 -7.62 12.97
N GLY A 239 19.05 -6.31 13.04
CA GLY A 239 19.84 -5.59 12.03
C GLY A 239 19.03 -4.75 11.06
N ALA A 240 17.92 -4.20 11.49
CA ALA A 240 17.19 -3.15 10.81
C ALA A 240 17.33 -1.81 11.57
N ASP A 241 17.33 -0.71 10.82
CA ASP A 241 17.39 0.65 11.37
C ASP A 241 16.05 1.08 11.95
N GLU A 242 14.97 0.56 11.37
CA GLU A 242 13.58 0.83 11.74
C GLU A 242 12.74 -0.42 11.46
N ILE A 243 11.73 -0.68 12.26
CA ILE A 243 10.83 -1.82 12.08
C ILE A 243 9.36 -1.38 12.07
N TYR A 244 8.54 -2.12 11.35
CA TYR A 244 7.08 -2.03 11.41
C TYR A 244 6.46 -3.39 11.09
N THR A 245 5.21 -3.58 11.50
CA THR A 245 4.50 -4.84 11.32
C THR A 245 3.24 -4.64 10.51
N VAL A 246 3.01 -5.57 9.59
CA VAL A 246 1.74 -5.74 8.89
C VAL A 246 1.08 -6.99 9.44
N ALA A 247 -0.21 -6.88 9.78
CA ALA A 247 -1.00 -8.00 10.25
C ALA A 247 -2.22 -8.21 9.37
N GLU A 248 -2.59 -9.47 9.16
CA GLU A 248 -3.79 -9.89 8.42
C GLU A 248 -4.56 -10.93 9.23
N LEU A 249 -5.89 -10.82 9.23
CA LEU A 249 -6.75 -11.84 9.81
C LEU A 249 -7.07 -12.91 8.77
N LYS A 250 -6.99 -14.17 9.21
CA LYS A 250 -7.39 -15.34 8.42
C LYS A 250 -8.27 -16.26 9.25
N ASN A 251 -9.03 -17.12 8.59
CA ASN A 251 -9.87 -18.14 9.23
C ASN A 251 -10.77 -17.55 10.34
N VAL A 252 -11.34 -16.37 10.07
CA VAL A 252 -12.11 -15.61 11.07
C VAL A 252 -13.47 -16.27 11.31
N SER A 253 -13.85 -16.42 12.56
CA SER A 253 -15.19 -16.89 12.94
C SER A 253 -15.72 -16.17 14.17
N LEU A 254 -17.02 -15.90 14.15
CA LEU A 254 -17.75 -15.36 15.31
C LEU A 254 -19.00 -16.23 15.52
N ARG A 255 -19.15 -16.81 16.69
CA ARG A 255 -20.22 -17.79 16.99
C ARG A 255 -20.88 -17.47 18.32
N ALA A 256 -22.19 -17.57 18.40
CA ALA A 256 -22.90 -17.55 19.67
C ALA A 256 -22.69 -18.90 20.41
N LEU A 257 -22.36 -18.82 21.68
CA LEU A 257 -22.14 -20.00 22.55
C LEU A 257 -23.43 -20.52 23.24
N GLY A 258 -24.57 -19.95 22.86
CA GLY A 258 -25.89 -20.28 23.39
C GLY A 258 -26.44 -19.18 24.30
N THR A 259 -27.76 -19.12 24.38
CA THR A 259 -28.51 -18.08 25.10
C THR A 259 -28.25 -18.07 26.61
N GLU A 260 -27.91 -19.23 27.20
CA GLU A 260 -27.64 -19.34 28.64
C GLU A 260 -26.38 -18.58 29.08
N PHE A 261 -25.40 -18.40 28.17
CA PHE A 261 -24.10 -17.84 28.54
C PHE A 261 -23.97 -16.36 28.15
N SER A 262 -24.84 -15.82 27.30
CA SER A 262 -24.73 -14.45 26.79
C SER A 262 -23.31 -14.14 26.26
N LEU A 263 -22.67 -15.10 25.59
CA LEU A 263 -21.30 -15.05 25.13
C LEU A 263 -21.20 -15.35 23.64
N LEU A 264 -20.25 -14.68 23.00
CA LEU A 264 -19.81 -14.98 21.63
C LEU A 264 -18.35 -15.46 21.69
N ALA A 265 -18.05 -16.52 20.94
CA ALA A 265 -16.67 -16.94 20.70
C ALA A 265 -16.16 -16.30 19.40
N PHE A 266 -15.10 -15.53 19.50
CA PHE A 266 -14.33 -15.01 18.39
C PHE A 266 -13.05 -15.80 18.24
N ASP A 267 -12.82 -16.39 17.08
CA ASP A 267 -11.58 -17.09 16.74
C ASP A 267 -11.03 -16.53 15.42
N ALA A 268 -9.72 -16.35 15.35
CA ALA A 268 -9.00 -15.94 14.15
C ALA A 268 -7.56 -16.42 14.15
N ASP A 269 -6.98 -16.61 13.00
CA ASP A 269 -5.53 -16.71 12.82
C ASP A 269 -5.01 -15.32 12.43
N ILE A 270 -3.99 -14.80 13.14
CA ILE A 270 -3.36 -13.53 12.82
C ILE A 270 -2.02 -13.83 12.16
N ASP A 271 -1.89 -13.50 10.88
CA ASP A 271 -0.64 -13.54 10.16
C ASP A 271 0.12 -12.24 10.35
N PHE A 272 1.23 -12.29 11.09
CA PHE A 272 2.14 -11.17 11.26
C PHE A 272 3.31 -11.26 10.29
N ARG A 273 3.62 -10.15 9.62
CA ARG A 273 4.85 -9.97 8.86
C ARG A 273 5.59 -8.76 9.38
N ILE A 274 6.81 -8.96 9.84
CA ILE A 274 7.66 -7.90 10.41
C ILE A 274 8.64 -7.46 9.33
N PHE A 275 8.62 -6.19 9.03
CA PHE A 275 9.51 -5.58 8.07
C PHE A 275 10.52 -4.68 8.77
N GLY A 276 11.77 -4.81 8.35
CA GLY A 276 12.84 -3.91 8.71
C GLY A 276 13.23 -3.03 7.54
N ILE A 277 13.61 -1.79 7.81
CA ILE A 277 14.22 -0.90 6.84
C ILE A 277 15.72 -0.94 7.05
N ARG A 278 16.46 -1.26 6.00
CA ARG A 278 17.94 -1.20 5.97
C ARG A 278 18.37 -0.08 5.06
N ARG A 279 19.05 0.92 5.65
CA ARG A 279 19.57 2.06 4.92
C ARG A 279 21.02 1.81 4.52
N SER A 280 21.38 2.23 3.32
CA SER A 280 22.75 2.19 2.81
C SER A 280 23.00 3.36 1.88
N VAL A 281 24.28 3.68 1.68
CA VAL A 281 24.71 4.67 0.69
C VAL A 281 25.48 3.92 -0.39
N ILE A 282 25.13 4.17 -1.63
CA ILE A 282 25.79 3.59 -2.80
C ILE A 282 26.28 4.71 -3.72
N ASP A 283 27.41 4.48 -4.37
CA ASP A 283 27.93 5.38 -5.39
C ASP A 283 27.48 4.90 -6.77
N ILE A 284 26.69 5.73 -7.46
CA ILE A 284 26.19 5.45 -8.79
C ILE A 284 27.00 6.25 -9.79
N PRO A 285 27.74 5.59 -10.73
CA PRO A 285 28.46 6.28 -11.79
C PRO A 285 27.47 7.02 -12.70
N THR A 286 27.59 8.34 -12.76
CA THR A 286 26.71 9.22 -13.54
C THR A 286 27.35 9.73 -14.81
N ASP A 287 28.68 9.73 -14.88
CA ASP A 287 29.43 10.11 -16.07
C ASP A 287 30.88 9.53 -16.02
N ALA A 288 31.53 9.49 -17.17
CA ALA A 288 32.91 9.05 -17.27
C ALA A 288 33.63 9.70 -18.46
N TYR A 289 34.94 9.90 -18.37
CA TYR A 289 35.81 10.26 -19.49
C TYR A 289 37.24 9.77 -19.25
N SER A 290 38.08 9.83 -20.28
CA SER A 290 39.53 9.62 -20.18
C SER A 290 40.22 10.69 -21.01
N PRO A 291 41.30 11.32 -20.47
CA PRO A 291 42.15 12.22 -21.24
C PRO A 291 42.85 11.59 -22.45
N SER A 292 43.12 10.29 -22.35
CA SER A 292 43.87 9.55 -23.40
C SER A 292 42.98 8.79 -24.38
N LEU A 293 41.71 8.54 -24.04
CA LEU A 293 40.81 7.71 -24.84
C LEU A 293 39.48 8.42 -25.09
N ASN A 294 39.07 8.50 -26.37
CA ASN A 294 37.77 9.06 -26.71
C ASN A 294 36.71 7.98 -26.75
N PHE A 295 35.67 8.17 -25.93
CA PHE A 295 34.48 7.34 -25.91
C PHE A 295 33.25 8.16 -25.53
N SER A 296 32.11 7.65 -25.85
CA SER A 296 30.81 8.17 -25.37
C SER A 296 30.22 7.24 -24.32
N CYS A 297 29.64 7.79 -23.26
CA CYS A 297 28.90 7.01 -22.27
C CYS A 297 27.52 6.60 -22.80
N MET A 298 27.14 5.36 -22.51
CA MET A 298 25.77 4.86 -22.66
C MET A 298 25.13 4.87 -21.28
N TYR A 299 23.90 5.40 -21.20
CA TYR A 299 23.21 5.57 -19.93
C TYR A 299 22.01 4.65 -19.84
N GLU A 300 21.82 4.05 -18.65
CA GLU A 300 20.58 3.37 -18.27
C GLU A 300 19.84 4.26 -17.26
N LYS A 301 18.59 4.58 -17.59
CA LYS A 301 17.70 5.29 -16.69
C LYS A 301 16.95 4.28 -15.83
N MET A 302 16.94 4.51 -14.53
CA MET A 302 16.21 3.67 -13.58
C MET A 302 15.50 4.51 -12.53
N THR A 303 14.40 4.00 -11.99
CA THR A 303 13.73 4.56 -10.83
C THR A 303 14.09 3.73 -9.60
N VAL A 304 14.80 4.33 -8.66
CA VAL A 304 15.13 3.70 -7.38
C VAL A 304 13.96 3.87 -6.42
N ALA A 305 13.46 2.77 -5.85
CA ALA A 305 12.44 2.78 -4.82
C ALA A 305 13.07 2.62 -3.44
N ASN A 306 12.68 3.49 -2.51
CA ASN A 306 13.10 3.41 -1.11
C ASN A 306 11.88 3.24 -0.21
N ALA A 307 11.97 2.34 0.76
CA ALA A 307 11.00 2.24 1.84
C ALA A 307 11.29 3.34 2.87
N CYS A 308 10.28 4.13 3.21
CA CYS A 308 10.39 5.26 4.12
C CYS A 308 9.77 4.99 5.50
N GLY A 309 9.19 3.82 5.73
CA GLY A 309 8.58 3.43 7.00
C GLY A 309 7.09 3.12 6.89
N GLY A 310 6.49 2.88 8.03
CA GLY A 310 5.05 2.70 8.17
C GLY A 310 4.50 3.59 9.29
N SER A 311 3.23 3.96 9.20
CA SER A 311 2.55 4.67 10.27
C SER A 311 1.08 4.27 10.37
N PHE A 312 0.50 4.60 11.52
CA PHE A 312 -0.90 4.39 11.84
C PHE A 312 -1.54 5.70 12.30
N ALA A 313 -2.77 5.93 11.87
CA ALA A 313 -3.61 7.01 12.40
C ALA A 313 -5.05 6.54 12.57
N GLN A 314 -5.72 7.10 13.57
CA GLN A 314 -7.15 6.89 13.81
C GLN A 314 -7.88 8.22 13.70
N HIS A 315 -9.02 8.20 13.01
CA HIS A 315 -9.90 9.35 12.86
C HIS A 315 -11.33 8.97 13.24
N SER A 316 -11.99 9.81 14.04
CA SER A 316 -13.38 9.60 14.43
C SER A 316 -14.24 10.75 13.91
N LEU A 317 -15.38 10.41 13.36
CA LEU A 317 -16.36 11.40 12.89
C LEU A 317 -17.78 10.98 13.29
N ARG A 318 -18.71 11.94 13.27
CA ARG A 318 -20.13 11.71 13.54
C ARG A 318 -20.95 12.43 12.48
N GLU A 319 -21.91 11.69 11.93
CA GLU A 319 -22.80 12.22 10.89
C GLU A 319 -24.26 11.87 11.17
N ASN A 320 -25.13 12.73 10.68
CA ASN A 320 -26.56 12.52 10.70
C ASN A 320 -27.01 12.13 9.30
N LEU A 321 -27.42 10.87 9.13
CA LEU A 321 -27.85 10.33 7.85
C LEU A 321 -29.37 10.39 7.75
N SER A 322 -29.87 10.85 6.61
CA SER A 322 -31.30 11.04 6.39
C SER A 322 -31.89 9.86 5.62
N VAL A 323 -33.02 9.36 6.11
CA VAL A 323 -33.80 8.34 5.39
C VAL A 323 -34.22 8.89 4.03
N PRO A 324 -33.98 8.17 2.91
CA PRO A 324 -34.43 8.58 1.58
C PRO A 324 -35.94 8.84 1.49
N ASP A 325 -36.35 9.72 0.58
CA ASP A 325 -37.74 10.04 0.37
C ASP A 325 -38.55 8.80 -0.07
N GLY A 326 -39.75 8.66 0.49
CA GLY A 326 -40.62 7.53 0.21
C GLY A 326 -40.42 6.31 1.12
N MET A 327 -39.36 6.26 1.92
CA MET A 327 -39.17 5.23 2.94
C MET A 327 -39.81 5.62 4.26
N ALA A 328 -40.14 4.60 5.09
CA ALA A 328 -40.72 4.79 6.40
C ALA A 328 -39.78 5.46 7.39
N ASP A 329 -40.31 6.19 8.36
CA ASP A 329 -39.54 6.82 9.41
C ASP A 329 -38.88 5.81 10.36
N ILE A 330 -37.74 6.17 10.93
CA ILE A 330 -37.01 5.39 11.92
C ILE A 330 -37.77 5.44 13.25
N PHE A 331 -38.17 4.27 13.72
CA PHE A 331 -38.63 4.06 15.11
C PHE A 331 -37.43 3.68 16.00
N ALA A 332 -36.60 2.74 15.52
CA ALA A 332 -35.36 2.33 16.17
C ALA A 332 -34.30 2.02 15.11
N ALA A 333 -33.15 2.64 15.21
CA ALA A 333 -31.99 2.29 14.40
C ALA A 333 -31.30 1.06 15.03
N LEU A 334 -31.02 0.04 14.21
CA LEU A 334 -30.59 -1.28 14.67
C LEU A 334 -29.15 -1.59 14.38
N ASN A 335 -28.63 -1.19 13.22
CA ASN A 335 -27.25 -1.46 12.82
C ASN A 335 -26.73 -0.37 11.88
N ALA A 336 -25.43 -0.09 11.97
CA ALA A 336 -24.68 0.69 10.99
C ALA A 336 -23.42 -0.07 10.61
N ALA A 337 -23.19 -0.23 9.32
CA ALA A 337 -21.95 -0.78 8.77
C ALA A 337 -21.32 0.25 7.83
N ALA A 338 -19.99 0.39 7.87
CA ALA A 338 -19.26 1.31 7.01
C ALA A 338 -18.10 0.62 6.35
N ARG A 339 -17.88 0.94 5.06
CA ARG A 339 -16.75 0.49 4.28
C ARG A 339 -16.03 1.70 3.72
N PRO A 340 -14.74 1.91 4.06
CA PRO A 340 -13.96 3.04 3.59
C PRO A 340 -13.38 2.76 2.21
N ILE A 341 -13.28 3.80 1.38
CA ILE A 341 -12.49 3.80 0.15
C ILE A 341 -11.77 5.13 0.02
N ALA A 342 -10.48 5.09 -0.30
CA ALA A 342 -9.73 6.29 -0.67
C ALA A 342 -10.03 6.63 -2.13
N THR A 343 -10.35 7.90 -2.39
CA THR A 343 -10.53 8.46 -3.73
C THR A 343 -9.33 9.25 -4.19
N ASN A 344 -8.58 9.82 -3.24
CA ASN A 344 -7.35 10.56 -3.50
C ASN A 344 -6.38 10.41 -2.32
N VAL A 345 -5.09 10.27 -2.65
CA VAL A 345 -3.99 10.24 -1.67
C VAL A 345 -2.88 11.14 -2.17
N SER A 346 -2.51 12.14 -1.38
CA SER A 346 -1.40 13.04 -1.69
C SER A 346 -0.46 13.16 -0.50
N ILE A 347 0.83 13.35 -0.78
CA ILE A 347 1.87 13.61 0.22
C ILE A 347 2.53 14.92 -0.15
N GLU A 348 2.41 15.92 0.71
CA GLU A 348 2.99 17.25 0.55
C GLU A 348 3.50 17.73 1.91
N ASP A 349 4.66 18.36 1.95
CA ASP A 349 5.26 18.96 3.15
C ASP A 349 5.24 18.04 4.39
N SER A 350 5.66 16.77 4.21
CA SER A 350 5.66 15.74 5.26
C SER A 350 4.27 15.46 5.86
N THR A 351 3.22 15.74 5.10
CA THR A 351 1.84 15.45 5.47
C THR A 351 1.17 14.63 4.38
N MET A 352 0.64 13.47 4.76
CA MET A 352 -0.23 12.70 3.88
C MET A 352 -1.67 13.13 4.10
N THR A 353 -2.38 13.45 3.02
CA THR A 353 -3.82 13.70 3.00
C THR A 353 -4.50 12.54 2.27
N VAL A 354 -5.48 11.95 2.93
CA VAL A 354 -6.34 10.89 2.39
C VAL A 354 -7.75 11.42 2.31
N GLU A 355 -8.30 11.48 1.11
CA GLU A 355 -9.70 11.84 0.85
C GLU A 355 -10.45 10.59 0.41
N GLY A 356 -11.68 10.44 0.83
CA GLY A 356 -12.45 9.25 0.50
C GLY A 356 -13.92 9.30 0.90
N LEU A 357 -14.55 8.15 0.76
CA LEU A 357 -15.95 7.93 1.10
C LEU A 357 -16.08 6.74 2.07
N LEU A 358 -16.99 6.86 3.02
CA LEU A 358 -17.50 5.78 3.84
C LEU A 358 -18.85 5.36 3.27
N PHE A 359 -18.88 4.25 2.52
CA PHE A 359 -20.12 3.63 2.11
C PHE A 359 -20.80 3.06 3.33
N THR A 360 -21.87 3.72 3.75
CA THR A 360 -22.56 3.42 5.00
C THR A 360 -23.91 2.75 4.71
N ARG A 361 -24.20 1.66 5.39
CA ARG A 361 -25.51 1.00 5.39
C ARG A 361 -26.13 1.09 6.76
N ILE A 362 -27.37 1.54 6.81
CA ILE A 362 -28.18 1.64 8.04
C ILE A 362 -29.31 0.64 7.96
N ILE A 363 -29.48 -0.14 9.04
CA ILE A 363 -30.64 -1.00 9.25
C ILE A 363 -31.46 -0.40 10.37
N TYR A 364 -32.77 -0.28 10.15
CA TYR A 364 -33.67 0.31 11.13
C TYR A 364 -35.04 -0.35 11.11
N ARG A 365 -35.79 -0.20 12.21
CA ARG A 365 -37.15 -0.62 12.36
C ARG A 365 -38.06 0.60 12.28
N SER A 366 -39.16 0.45 11.55
CA SER A 366 -40.23 1.46 11.48
C SER A 366 -41.26 1.27 12.59
N SER A 367 -42.19 2.23 12.76
CA SER A 367 -43.31 2.15 13.68
C SER A 367 -44.26 1.00 13.39
N SER A 368 -44.27 0.47 12.15
CA SER A 368 -45.05 -0.72 11.76
C SER A 368 -44.35 -2.03 12.07
N ASN A 369 -43.23 -2.00 12.83
CA ASN A 369 -42.38 -3.14 13.18
C ASN A 369 -41.72 -3.85 11.97
N ARG A 370 -41.67 -3.20 10.81
CA ARG A 370 -40.92 -3.70 9.64
C ARG A 370 -39.48 -3.19 9.67
N ILE A 371 -38.55 -4.05 9.22
CA ILE A 371 -37.18 -3.73 9.10
C ILE A 371 -36.91 -3.15 7.71
N TYR A 372 -36.13 -2.10 7.63
CA TYR A 372 -35.69 -1.44 6.40
C TYR A 372 -34.20 -1.19 6.44
N SER A 373 -33.57 -1.06 5.27
CA SER A 373 -32.21 -0.60 5.16
C SER A 373 -32.09 0.47 4.08
N PHE A 374 -31.13 1.39 4.28
CA PHE A 374 -30.74 2.35 3.26
C PHE A 374 -29.22 2.53 3.27
N ASN A 375 -28.68 3.03 2.16
CA ASN A 375 -27.27 3.34 2.01
C ASN A 375 -27.09 4.85 1.91
N ASP A 376 -25.95 5.34 2.41
CA ASP A 376 -25.51 6.71 2.26
C ASP A 376 -23.97 6.77 2.17
N ASP A 377 -23.44 7.77 1.48
CA ASP A 377 -22.01 7.93 1.23
C ASP A 377 -21.49 9.13 2.01
N VAL A 378 -20.67 8.88 3.03
CA VAL A 378 -20.12 9.92 3.91
C VAL A 378 -18.71 10.27 3.49
N PRO A 379 -18.46 11.51 3.01
CA PRO A 379 -17.11 11.93 2.67
C PRO A 379 -16.24 12.10 3.91
N PHE A 380 -14.96 11.77 3.79
CA PHE A 380 -13.97 12.03 4.82
C PHE A 380 -12.68 12.63 4.25
N VAL A 381 -11.98 13.40 5.07
CA VAL A 381 -10.63 13.86 4.83
C VAL A 381 -9.81 13.62 6.09
N LEU A 382 -8.74 12.86 5.95
CA LEU A 382 -7.82 12.57 7.04
C LEU A 382 -6.43 13.12 6.68
N ARG A 383 -5.74 13.69 7.67
CA ARG A 383 -4.35 14.13 7.57
C ARG A 383 -3.50 13.43 8.61
N MET A 384 -2.34 12.94 8.19
CA MET A 384 -1.37 12.31 9.07
C MET A 384 0.06 12.66 8.67
N ALA A 385 0.99 12.58 9.62
CA ALA A 385 2.40 12.82 9.35
C ALA A 385 2.96 11.75 8.40
N ALA A 386 3.77 12.16 7.45
CA ALA A 386 4.52 11.30 6.54
C ALA A 386 6.03 11.60 6.66
N PRO A 387 6.91 10.61 6.39
CA PRO A 387 8.34 10.87 6.28
C PRO A 387 8.63 11.92 5.20
N SER A 388 9.62 12.79 5.46
CA SER A 388 9.92 13.94 4.57
C SER A 388 10.37 13.54 3.17
N GLU A 389 10.96 12.36 3.05
CA GLU A 389 11.41 11.78 1.78
C GLU A 389 10.31 11.01 1.02
N ALA A 390 9.18 10.69 1.66
CA ALA A 390 8.11 9.93 1.04
C ALA A 390 7.37 10.76 -0.02
N ASN A 391 7.10 10.16 -1.17
CA ASN A 391 6.31 10.77 -2.23
C ASN A 391 5.11 9.92 -2.69
N PHE A 392 4.99 8.68 -2.19
CA PHE A 392 3.78 7.88 -2.31
C PHE A 392 3.63 6.90 -1.13
N ALA A 393 2.43 6.34 -0.98
CA ALA A 393 2.13 5.37 0.05
C ALA A 393 1.15 4.31 -0.46
N GLN A 394 1.24 3.10 0.10
CA GLN A 394 0.18 2.09 0.04
C GLN A 394 -0.62 2.14 1.33
N LEU A 395 -1.95 2.12 1.22
CA LEU A 395 -2.85 2.31 2.34
C LEU A 395 -3.71 1.09 2.62
N ARG A 396 -3.92 0.81 3.90
CA ARG A 396 -5.00 -0.05 4.39
C ARG A 396 -5.95 0.81 5.19
N LEU A 397 -7.21 0.80 4.82
CA LEU A 397 -8.29 1.54 5.47
C LEU A 397 -9.25 0.55 6.13
N ASN A 398 -9.51 0.76 7.41
CA ASN A 398 -10.49 0.01 8.17
C ASN A 398 -11.49 0.99 8.78
N ALA A 399 -12.77 0.68 8.74
CA ALA A 399 -13.79 1.52 9.37
C ALA A 399 -14.76 0.70 10.19
N SER A 400 -15.16 1.26 11.30
CA SER A 400 -16.32 0.79 12.08
C SER A 400 -17.34 1.90 12.20
N ALA A 401 -18.62 1.51 12.17
CA ALA A 401 -19.74 2.40 12.37
C ALA A 401 -20.60 1.89 13.53
N SER A 402 -21.13 2.80 14.31
CA SER A 402 -22.07 2.49 15.38
C SER A 402 -23.19 3.52 15.44
N ILE A 403 -24.40 3.04 15.74
CA ILE A 403 -25.55 3.91 15.99
C ILE A 403 -25.32 4.61 17.33
N SER A 404 -25.36 5.93 17.32
CA SER A 404 -25.32 6.76 18.52
C SER A 404 -26.66 7.39 18.88
N GLY A 405 -27.65 7.29 17.97
CA GLY A 405 -29.03 7.74 18.15
C GLY A 405 -29.79 7.71 16.83
N GLY A 406 -31.11 7.96 16.86
CA GLY A 406 -31.90 8.07 15.64
C GLY A 406 -33.38 7.98 15.93
N SER A 407 -34.15 8.85 15.30
CA SER A 407 -35.63 8.83 15.30
C SER A 407 -36.19 9.67 14.15
N GLY A 408 -37.38 9.37 13.73
CA GLY A 408 -38.02 10.07 12.61
C GLY A 408 -37.24 9.85 11.31
N ARG A 409 -36.74 10.93 10.70
CA ARG A 409 -36.08 10.88 9.40
C ARG A 409 -34.56 10.79 9.50
N THR A 410 -33.96 10.67 10.70
CA THR A 410 -32.52 10.81 10.86
C THR A 410 -31.92 9.72 11.74
N ALA A 411 -30.83 9.11 11.32
CA ALA A 411 -29.95 8.26 12.11
C ALA A 411 -28.63 8.97 12.42
N GLN A 412 -28.23 8.99 13.67
CA GLN A 412 -26.92 9.49 14.06
C GLN A 412 -25.92 8.35 14.15
N VAL A 413 -24.85 8.46 13.39
CA VAL A 413 -23.81 7.42 13.26
C VAL A 413 -22.46 7.98 13.71
N SER A 414 -21.76 7.21 14.52
CA SER A 414 -20.37 7.45 14.91
C SER A 414 -19.47 6.49 14.16
N TYR A 415 -18.40 7.02 13.57
CA TYR A 415 -17.42 6.27 12.81
C TYR A 415 -16.04 6.32 13.47
N ASN A 416 -15.33 5.22 13.43
CA ASN A 416 -13.89 5.18 13.65
C ASN A 416 -13.23 4.65 12.38
N LEU A 417 -12.32 5.44 11.83
CA LEU A 417 -11.54 5.12 10.63
C LEU A 417 -10.07 4.93 11.05
N ASP A 418 -9.55 3.73 10.85
CA ASP A 418 -8.17 3.37 11.06
C ASP A 418 -7.42 3.37 9.72
N VAL A 419 -6.29 4.05 9.65
CA VAL A 419 -5.45 4.15 8.47
C VAL A 419 -4.06 3.65 8.80
N SER A 420 -3.62 2.60 8.12
CA SER A 420 -2.25 2.13 8.12
C SER A 420 -1.61 2.47 6.78
N ALA A 421 -0.45 3.10 6.79
CA ALA A 421 0.28 3.52 5.61
C ALA A 421 1.68 2.90 5.58
N GLU A 422 2.09 2.39 4.43
CA GLU A 422 3.47 2.07 4.09
C GLU A 422 3.98 3.13 3.12
N TYR A 423 5.04 3.84 3.50
CA TYR A 423 5.59 4.97 2.74
C TYR A 423 6.77 4.57 1.89
N PHE A 424 6.84 5.17 0.72
CA PHE A 424 7.92 4.96 -0.22
C PHE A 424 8.35 6.29 -0.84
N SER A 425 9.62 6.35 -1.27
CA SER A 425 10.11 7.38 -2.17
C SER A 425 10.59 6.77 -3.47
N GLU A 426 10.47 7.52 -4.54
CA GLU A 426 11.04 7.18 -5.84
C GLU A 426 11.96 8.30 -6.31
N SER A 427 13.09 7.93 -6.87
CA SER A 427 14.04 8.86 -7.47
C SER A 427 14.55 8.33 -8.79
N ALA A 428 14.47 9.16 -9.82
CA ALA A 428 15.02 8.83 -11.13
C ALA A 428 16.55 9.04 -11.11
N VAL A 429 17.29 8.03 -11.54
CA VAL A 429 18.73 8.05 -11.63
C VAL A 429 19.17 7.59 -13.00
N SER A 430 20.20 8.23 -13.57
CA SER A 430 20.85 7.81 -14.80
C SER A 430 22.25 7.29 -14.48
N ALA A 431 22.49 6.00 -14.70
CA ALA A 431 23.77 5.37 -14.46
C ALA A 431 24.52 5.11 -15.77
N VAL A 432 25.85 5.19 -15.74
CA VAL A 432 26.67 4.78 -16.88
C VAL A 432 26.67 3.25 -16.96
N ALA A 433 25.96 2.73 -17.94
CA ALA A 433 25.79 1.29 -18.21
C ALA A 433 26.74 0.75 -19.29
N GLY A 434 27.54 1.61 -19.91
CA GLY A 434 28.51 1.22 -20.92
C GLY A 434 29.24 2.40 -21.54
N VAL A 435 30.22 2.09 -22.37
CA VAL A 435 30.92 3.09 -23.20
C VAL A 435 31.06 2.55 -24.60
N ALA A 436 30.98 3.44 -25.59
CA ALA A 436 31.25 3.15 -26.98
C ALA A 436 32.44 3.96 -27.46
N GLU A 437 33.42 3.31 -28.10
CA GLU A 437 34.52 4.02 -28.75
C GLU A 437 33.99 4.96 -29.83
N THR A 438 34.45 6.19 -29.81
CA THR A 438 34.17 7.16 -30.87
C THR A 438 35.35 7.21 -31.83
N ASP A 439 35.11 6.88 -33.11
CA ASP A 439 36.13 7.02 -34.15
C ASP A 439 36.50 8.50 -34.31
N ASN A 440 37.72 8.83 -33.91
CA ASN A 440 38.31 10.14 -34.20
C ASN A 440 38.84 10.16 -35.67
N SER A 441 37.95 10.30 -36.63
CA SER A 441 38.39 10.58 -37.99
C SER A 441 38.75 12.05 -38.25
N ASN A 442 38.52 12.96 -37.27
CA ASN A 442 38.67 14.41 -37.50
C ASN A 442 39.67 15.19 -36.61
N ASP A 443 40.35 14.59 -35.65
CA ASP A 443 41.29 15.34 -34.79
C ASP A 443 42.69 14.75 -34.73
N ALA A 444 43.20 14.23 -35.86
CA ALA A 444 44.64 13.88 -35.98
C ALA A 444 45.55 15.10 -36.19
N ASP A 445 45.00 16.29 -36.34
CA ASP A 445 45.76 17.52 -36.43
C ASP A 445 45.83 18.30 -35.12
N GLY A 446 46.84 17.98 -34.32
CA GLY A 446 47.43 18.91 -33.39
C GLY A 446 46.64 19.16 -32.10
N LYS A 447 46.72 18.27 -31.10
CA LYS A 447 46.66 18.74 -29.70
C LYS A 447 47.84 19.70 -29.51
N SER A 448 47.62 21.01 -29.76
CA SER A 448 48.59 22.03 -29.45
C SER A 448 48.65 22.11 -27.92
N THR A 449 49.80 21.64 -27.37
CA THR A 449 50.12 21.89 -25.96
C THR A 449 50.14 23.40 -25.75
N GLY A 450 49.20 23.87 -24.96
CA GLY A 450 49.01 25.29 -24.74
C GLY A 450 48.35 25.61 -23.41
N ILE A 451 48.42 26.86 -23.05
CA ILE A 451 47.70 27.43 -21.93
C ILE A 451 46.36 27.94 -22.44
N ILE A 452 45.28 27.42 -21.87
CA ILE A 452 43.93 27.85 -22.18
C ILE A 452 43.32 28.55 -20.93
N LEU A 453 42.71 29.71 -21.15
CA LEU A 453 41.84 30.35 -20.19
C LEU A 453 40.39 30.08 -20.61
N CYS A 454 39.66 29.30 -19.83
CA CYS A 454 38.25 29.01 -20.12
C CYS A 454 37.32 29.64 -19.06
N ASN A 455 36.09 29.85 -19.42
CA ASN A 455 35.05 30.23 -18.47
C ASN A 455 34.24 28.98 -18.09
N ALA A 456 33.99 28.80 -16.79
CA ALA A 456 33.08 27.78 -16.29
C ALA A 456 31.61 28.25 -16.43
N CYS A 457 30.72 27.32 -16.56
CA CYS A 457 29.29 27.53 -16.40
C CYS A 457 28.88 27.27 -14.93
N ALA A 458 27.75 27.86 -14.52
CA ALA A 458 27.23 27.65 -13.18
C ALA A 458 26.97 26.16 -12.91
N GLY A 459 27.53 25.62 -11.80
CA GLY A 459 27.34 24.26 -11.38
C GLY A 459 28.32 23.24 -11.97
N GLU A 460 29.22 23.62 -12.90
CA GLU A 460 30.32 22.75 -13.36
C GLU A 460 31.34 22.55 -12.25
N ASP A 461 31.97 21.39 -12.26
CA ASP A 461 33.14 21.06 -11.40
C ASP A 461 34.39 20.76 -12.23
N ALA A 462 35.47 20.42 -11.57
CA ALA A 462 36.74 20.09 -12.25
C ALA A 462 36.62 18.87 -13.18
N PHE A 463 35.72 17.93 -12.90
CA PHE A 463 35.44 16.81 -13.78
C PHE A 463 34.81 17.26 -15.11
N ASP A 464 33.79 18.15 -15.05
CA ASP A 464 33.11 18.65 -16.24
C ASP A 464 34.04 19.45 -17.15
N ILE A 465 34.90 20.27 -16.54
CA ILE A 465 35.99 21.01 -17.25
C ILE A 465 37.01 20.04 -17.83
N GLY A 466 37.49 19.07 -17.01
CA GLY A 466 38.42 18.06 -17.44
C GLY A 466 37.93 17.26 -18.65
N LYS A 467 36.65 16.84 -18.60
CA LYS A 467 35.98 16.13 -19.71
C LYS A 467 35.89 16.98 -20.99
N ARG A 468 35.56 18.27 -20.84
CA ARG A 468 35.44 19.20 -21.99
C ARG A 468 36.76 19.41 -22.72
N PHE A 469 37.87 19.45 -21.99
CA PHE A 469 39.19 19.75 -22.57
C PHE A 469 40.14 18.56 -22.65
N GLY A 470 39.69 17.36 -22.25
CA GLY A 470 40.52 16.15 -22.24
C GLY A 470 41.72 16.22 -21.27
N VAL A 471 41.52 16.83 -20.09
CA VAL A 471 42.58 17.03 -19.07
C VAL A 471 42.13 16.33 -17.77
N PRO A 472 43.05 15.75 -16.99
CA PRO A 472 42.68 15.19 -15.70
C PRO A 472 42.06 16.24 -14.77
N SER A 473 40.94 15.87 -14.08
CA SER A 473 40.23 16.78 -13.17
C SER A 473 41.12 17.25 -12.02
N GLN A 474 42.04 16.40 -11.56
CA GLN A 474 43.05 16.78 -10.56
C GLN A 474 43.92 17.91 -11.07
N ARG A 475 44.28 17.88 -12.34
CA ARG A 475 45.12 18.92 -12.96
C ARG A 475 44.38 20.25 -13.03
N VAL A 476 43.07 20.21 -13.29
CA VAL A 476 42.23 21.41 -13.25
C VAL A 476 42.23 22.06 -11.86
N ARG A 477 42.12 21.26 -10.78
CA ARG A 477 42.17 21.73 -9.38
C ARG A 477 43.57 22.29 -9.01
N GLU A 478 44.63 21.60 -9.39
CA GLU A 478 46.00 22.04 -9.10
C GLU A 478 46.35 23.40 -9.70
N LEU A 479 45.80 23.68 -10.89
CA LEU A 479 46.02 24.94 -11.59
C LEU A 479 45.14 26.09 -11.11
N ASN A 480 44.02 25.77 -10.41
CA ASN A 480 43.03 26.74 -9.95
C ASN A 480 42.71 26.56 -8.45
N PRO A 481 43.71 26.62 -7.56
CA PRO A 481 43.54 26.28 -6.15
C PRO A 481 42.60 27.22 -5.40
N ASP A 482 42.36 28.43 -5.91
CA ASP A 482 41.51 29.43 -5.29
C ASP A 482 40.04 29.35 -5.77
N SER A 483 39.76 28.46 -6.71
CA SER A 483 38.39 28.29 -7.25
C SER A 483 37.62 27.20 -6.49
N ALA A 484 36.51 27.57 -5.88
CA ALA A 484 35.66 26.62 -5.15
C ALA A 484 34.71 25.88 -6.09
N GLU A 485 34.59 24.55 -5.91
CA GLU A 485 33.61 23.72 -6.63
C GLU A 485 32.29 23.62 -5.84
N PRO A 486 31.10 23.64 -6.51
CA PRO A 486 30.93 23.85 -7.96
C PRO A 486 31.22 25.29 -8.37
N PHE A 487 31.78 25.45 -9.60
CA PHE A 487 32.13 26.75 -10.14
C PHE A 487 30.92 27.63 -10.39
N LYS A 488 31.12 28.95 -10.37
CA LYS A 488 30.10 29.94 -10.72
C LYS A 488 30.19 30.27 -12.19
N ASP A 489 29.07 30.78 -12.72
CA ASP A 489 29.04 31.25 -14.08
C ASP A 489 30.05 32.37 -14.34
N GLY A 490 30.92 32.16 -15.35
CA GLY A 490 31.97 33.08 -15.72
C GLY A 490 33.26 32.98 -14.91
N ASP A 491 33.41 32.04 -13.97
CA ASP A 491 34.70 31.77 -13.29
C ASP A 491 35.77 31.44 -14.34
N LYS A 492 36.90 32.11 -14.26
CA LYS A 492 38.02 31.93 -15.18
C LYS A 492 38.96 30.87 -14.66
N LEU A 493 39.13 29.81 -15.43
CA LEU A 493 39.97 28.69 -15.10
C LEU A 493 41.14 28.57 -16.07
N LEU A 494 42.33 28.33 -15.49
CA LEU A 494 43.56 28.10 -16.24
C LEU A 494 43.73 26.59 -16.48
N LEU A 495 44.03 26.20 -17.72
CA LEU A 495 44.24 24.80 -18.13
C LEU A 495 45.55 24.70 -18.90
N PHE A 496 46.26 23.57 -18.77
CA PHE A 496 47.30 23.10 -19.68
C PHE A 496 46.76 21.90 -20.45
N VAL A 497 46.59 22.04 -21.73
CA VAL A 497 46.08 21.03 -22.64
C VAL A 497 47.22 20.41 -23.46
#